data_59c1c038276d9269d9227c0b7a72444d
#
_entry.id   59c1c038276d9269d9227c0b7a72444d
#
_cell.length_a   1.000
_cell.length_b   1.000
_cell.length_c   1.000
_cell.angle_alpha   90.00
_cell.angle_beta   90.00
_cell.angle_gamma   90.00
#
_symmetry.space_group_name_H-M   'P 1'
#
loop_
_entity.id
_entity.type
_entity.pdbx_description
1 polymer ?
#
loop_
_entity_poly.entity_id
_entity_poly.type
_entity_poly.pdbx_seq_one_letter_code
_entity_poly.pdbx_strand_id
1 'polypeptide(L)'
;VPPILGGAVEKRWFHMGKQFAAMGHEVLHLSRQHPSLPEEEVIDGVRHRRVRGYQQPRSLLWLKALDILYSYRVWRQVPTDSDVVVTNTFASPLLLSGALKNRAYVDVARMPRGQCRWYRQAGRLRANSTPVAQAILAEVSQASKHRISLIPNPLPFDPPERVNFGEKQNRVLYCGRIHPEKGLELLMQAVRKLPTDWSVDVVGPWEVSQGGGGLAYLEFLKENARGSAVTFRDPVYDTNGLADYYRKAAIFVYPSIAQQGETFGLAPLEAMAWGCAPVVSDLACFRDYITHHANGLVFDHRPADAAQRLGEMLLELCQNHRLRHSLATQASRVGESHHPRSIAKAFLADFEAMILGQPSAFCSSF
;
A
#
# COMPACT_ATOMS: atom_id res chain seq x y z
N VAL A 1 -16.41 0.14 -6.39
CA VAL A 1 -15.29 0.33 -7.29
C VAL A 1 -15.88 0.78 -8.62
N PRO A 2 -15.38 1.78 -9.28
CA PRO A 2 -14.08 2.45 -9.16
C PRO A 2 -13.85 3.12 -7.79
N PRO A 3 -12.61 3.35 -7.39
CA PRO A 3 -12.27 3.84 -6.04
C PRO A 3 -12.53 5.34 -5.87
N ILE A 4 -13.78 5.73 -5.75
CA ILE A 4 -14.20 7.14 -5.61
C ILE A 4 -13.67 7.76 -4.30
N LEU A 5 -13.56 6.96 -3.23
CA LEU A 5 -13.20 7.41 -1.89
C LEU A 5 -11.73 7.10 -1.50
N GLY A 6 -10.93 6.60 -2.42
CA GLY A 6 -9.48 6.52 -2.24
C GLY A 6 -8.90 5.34 -1.47
N GLY A 7 -9.61 4.26 -1.18
CA GLY A 7 -9.07 3.09 -0.48
C GLY A 7 -7.92 2.39 -1.25
N ALA A 8 -6.82 2.09 -0.55
CA ALA A 8 -5.62 1.50 -1.19
C ALA A 8 -5.86 0.08 -1.75
N VAL A 9 -6.68 -0.72 -1.08
CA VAL A 9 -7.03 -2.08 -1.52
C VAL A 9 -7.95 -2.02 -2.74
N GLU A 10 -8.94 -1.12 -2.73
CA GLU A 10 -9.88 -0.89 -3.81
C GLU A 10 -9.17 -0.38 -5.06
N LYS A 11 -8.26 0.59 -4.92
CA LYS A 11 -7.42 1.08 -6.02
C LYS A 11 -6.60 -0.05 -6.63
N ARG A 12 -5.93 -0.84 -5.80
CA ARG A 12 -5.10 -1.96 -6.26
C ARG A 12 -5.90 -2.96 -7.09
N TRP A 13 -7.01 -3.48 -6.56
CA TRP A 13 -7.79 -4.50 -7.28
C TRP A 13 -8.52 -3.95 -8.49
N PHE A 14 -8.87 -2.66 -8.49
CA PHE A 14 -9.36 -1.99 -9.70
C PHE A 14 -8.31 -2.00 -10.81
N HIS A 15 -7.07 -1.60 -10.49
CA HIS A 15 -5.98 -1.60 -11.47
C HIS A 15 -5.56 -3.02 -11.88
N MET A 16 -5.50 -3.96 -10.95
CA MET A 16 -5.18 -5.35 -11.29
C MET A 16 -6.23 -5.98 -12.19
N GLY A 17 -7.51 -5.76 -11.92
CA GLY A 17 -8.60 -6.23 -12.80
C GLY A 17 -8.44 -5.75 -14.24
N LYS A 18 -8.09 -4.47 -14.43
CA LYS A 18 -7.83 -3.90 -15.77
C LYS A 18 -6.63 -4.57 -16.44
N GLN A 19 -5.54 -4.83 -15.70
CA GLN A 19 -4.38 -5.52 -16.25
C GLN A 19 -4.72 -6.97 -16.65
N PHE A 20 -5.51 -7.69 -15.85
CA PHE A 20 -5.95 -9.05 -16.20
C PHE A 20 -6.84 -9.04 -17.44
N ALA A 21 -7.81 -8.12 -17.53
CA ALA A 21 -8.67 -7.98 -18.71
C ALA A 21 -7.86 -7.65 -19.97
N ALA A 22 -6.87 -6.75 -19.87
CA ALA A 22 -5.96 -6.41 -20.98
C ALA A 22 -5.05 -7.58 -21.42
N MET A 23 -4.89 -8.59 -20.55
CA MET A 23 -4.17 -9.84 -20.86
C MET A 23 -5.09 -10.96 -21.37
N GLY A 24 -6.37 -10.68 -21.61
CA GLY A 24 -7.33 -11.61 -22.20
C GLY A 24 -8.14 -12.44 -21.20
N HIS A 25 -8.09 -12.12 -19.90
CA HIS A 25 -8.89 -12.82 -18.88
C HIS A 25 -10.26 -12.17 -18.70
N GLU A 26 -11.30 -13.00 -18.49
CA GLU A 26 -12.60 -12.51 -18.09
C GLU A 26 -12.58 -12.13 -16.59
N VAL A 27 -12.90 -10.88 -16.28
CA VAL A 27 -12.81 -10.34 -14.93
C VAL A 27 -14.17 -9.81 -14.45
N LEU A 28 -14.68 -10.40 -13.38
CA LEU A 28 -15.86 -9.92 -12.67
C LEU A 28 -15.43 -9.32 -11.32
N HIS A 29 -15.70 -8.03 -11.14
CA HIS A 29 -15.42 -7.32 -9.89
C HIS A 29 -16.70 -7.11 -9.09
N LEU A 30 -16.84 -7.85 -8.00
CA LEU A 30 -17.95 -7.72 -7.06
C LEU A 30 -17.59 -6.71 -5.97
N SER A 31 -18.38 -5.66 -5.83
CA SER A 31 -18.12 -4.59 -4.85
C SER A 31 -19.41 -4.09 -4.20
N ARG A 32 -19.27 -3.30 -3.12
CA ARG A 32 -20.42 -2.70 -2.44
C ARG A 32 -21.07 -1.63 -3.34
N GLN A 33 -22.41 -1.63 -3.36
CA GLN A 33 -23.21 -0.61 -4.05
C GLN A 33 -22.94 0.79 -3.51
N HIS A 34 -22.88 1.76 -4.40
CA HIS A 34 -22.70 3.17 -4.09
C HIS A 34 -23.78 3.98 -4.83
N PRO A 35 -24.40 5.01 -4.19
CA PRO A 35 -25.51 5.77 -4.81
C PRO A 35 -25.20 6.44 -6.15
N SER A 36 -23.93 6.85 -6.34
CA SER A 36 -23.49 7.53 -7.57
C SER A 36 -23.01 6.59 -8.69
N LEU A 37 -23.10 5.26 -8.50
CA LEU A 37 -22.63 4.30 -9.49
C LEU A 37 -23.76 3.37 -9.91
N PRO A 38 -23.83 2.97 -11.19
CA PRO A 38 -24.82 2.00 -11.67
C PRO A 38 -24.59 0.63 -10.99
N GLU A 39 -25.61 -0.22 -11.00
CA GLU A 39 -25.53 -1.54 -10.41
C GLU A 39 -24.56 -2.46 -11.16
N GLU A 40 -24.55 -2.34 -12.49
CA GLU A 40 -23.60 -3.04 -13.37
C GLU A 40 -23.03 -2.07 -14.41
N GLU A 41 -21.76 -2.25 -14.74
CA GLU A 41 -21.07 -1.55 -15.84
C GLU A 41 -19.81 -2.31 -16.25
N VAL A 42 -19.29 -1.98 -17.43
CA VAL A 42 -17.98 -2.47 -17.91
C VAL A 42 -17.02 -1.29 -17.99
N ILE A 43 -15.87 -1.39 -17.34
CA ILE A 43 -14.81 -0.39 -17.36
C ILE A 43 -13.51 -1.07 -17.77
N ASP A 44 -12.90 -0.66 -18.85
CA ASP A 44 -11.62 -1.19 -19.35
C ASP A 44 -11.58 -2.73 -19.43
N GLY A 45 -12.67 -3.34 -19.91
CA GLY A 45 -12.81 -4.78 -20.06
C GLY A 45 -13.20 -5.54 -18.78
N VAL A 46 -13.28 -4.87 -17.63
CA VAL A 46 -13.71 -5.46 -16.36
C VAL A 46 -15.20 -5.26 -16.16
N ARG A 47 -15.95 -6.34 -15.93
CA ARG A 47 -17.36 -6.29 -15.56
C ARG A 47 -17.49 -6.00 -14.06
N HIS A 48 -18.03 -4.85 -13.71
CA HIS A 48 -18.32 -4.45 -12.34
C HIS A 48 -19.78 -4.74 -12.01
N ARG A 49 -20.02 -5.48 -10.93
CA ARG A 49 -21.34 -5.70 -10.36
C ARG A 49 -21.33 -5.28 -8.90
N ARG A 50 -22.32 -4.46 -8.52
CA ARG A 50 -22.41 -3.87 -7.18
C ARG A 50 -23.50 -4.53 -6.36
N VAL A 51 -23.10 -5.06 -5.22
CA VAL A 51 -23.97 -5.80 -4.30
C VAL A 51 -24.38 -4.90 -3.15
N ARG A 52 -25.67 -4.95 -2.78
CA ARG A 52 -26.22 -4.17 -1.66
C ARG A 52 -25.45 -4.48 -0.37
N GLY A 53 -24.80 -3.48 0.19
CA GLY A 53 -24.04 -3.53 1.43
C GLY A 53 -24.71 -2.73 2.55
N TYR A 54 -23.94 -2.45 3.59
CA TYR A 54 -24.39 -1.76 4.80
C TYR A 54 -23.48 -0.57 5.08
N GLN A 55 -24.03 0.44 5.79
CA GLN A 55 -23.20 1.49 6.38
C GLN A 55 -22.38 0.91 7.54
N GLN A 56 -21.19 1.46 7.76
CA GLN A 56 -20.31 0.98 8.83
C GLN A 56 -20.91 1.28 10.21
N PRO A 57 -21.27 0.26 11.01
CA PRO A 57 -21.80 0.47 12.35
C PRO A 57 -20.69 0.85 13.32
N ARG A 58 -21.06 1.49 14.45
CA ARG A 58 -20.12 1.81 15.53
C ARG A 58 -19.67 0.57 16.31
N SER A 59 -20.50 -0.47 16.35
CA SER A 59 -20.21 -1.70 17.10
C SER A 59 -19.43 -2.72 16.26
N LEU A 60 -18.32 -3.24 16.80
CA LEU A 60 -17.49 -4.28 16.17
C LEU A 60 -18.27 -5.61 15.96
N LEU A 61 -19.17 -5.97 16.87
CA LEU A 61 -19.97 -7.18 16.73
C LEU A 61 -20.95 -7.07 15.55
N TRP A 62 -21.63 -5.93 15.45
CA TRP A 62 -22.50 -5.65 14.31
C TRP A 62 -21.74 -5.55 13.00
N LEU A 63 -20.53 -4.98 13.02
CA LEU A 63 -19.67 -4.94 11.84
C LEU A 63 -19.36 -6.35 11.32
N LYS A 64 -19.00 -7.30 12.21
CA LYS A 64 -18.72 -8.69 11.83
C LYS A 64 -19.98 -9.42 11.32
N ALA A 65 -21.12 -9.23 11.96
CA ALA A 65 -22.39 -9.83 11.52
C ALA A 65 -22.79 -9.31 10.12
N LEU A 66 -22.67 -8.03 9.88
CA LEU A 66 -22.96 -7.40 8.59
C LEU A 66 -21.94 -7.80 7.51
N ASP A 67 -20.68 -8.03 7.87
CA ASP A 67 -19.66 -8.56 6.95
C ASP A 67 -20.00 -9.99 6.50
N ILE A 68 -20.46 -10.84 7.40
CA ILE A 68 -20.94 -12.20 7.07
C ILE A 68 -22.13 -12.13 6.10
N LEU A 69 -23.12 -11.29 6.40
CA LEU A 69 -24.31 -11.16 5.56
C LEU A 69 -23.99 -10.56 4.18
N TYR A 70 -23.10 -9.57 4.12
CA TYR A 70 -22.59 -9.02 2.87
C TYR A 70 -21.81 -10.08 2.08
N SER A 71 -20.90 -10.79 2.73
CA SER A 71 -20.12 -11.86 2.12
C SER A 71 -21.01 -12.96 1.56
N TYR A 72 -22.08 -13.36 2.26
CA TYR A 72 -23.06 -14.32 1.76
C TYR A 72 -23.76 -13.83 0.48
N ARG A 73 -24.18 -12.55 0.44
CA ARG A 73 -24.78 -11.95 -0.76
C ARG A 73 -23.80 -11.91 -1.95
N VAL A 74 -22.55 -11.57 -1.69
CA VAL A 74 -21.47 -11.57 -2.70
C VAL A 74 -21.28 -12.98 -3.25
N TRP A 75 -21.20 -13.99 -2.37
CA TRP A 75 -21.03 -15.39 -2.78
C TRP A 75 -22.11 -15.90 -3.71
N ARG A 76 -23.34 -15.48 -3.53
CA ARG A 76 -24.45 -15.84 -4.44
C ARG A 76 -24.32 -15.25 -5.84
N GLN A 77 -23.42 -14.29 -6.02
CA GLN A 77 -23.13 -13.63 -7.31
C GLN A 77 -21.85 -14.15 -7.97
N VAL A 78 -21.06 -14.97 -7.26
CA VAL A 78 -19.85 -15.57 -7.83
C VAL A 78 -20.25 -16.67 -8.79
N PRO A 79 -19.82 -16.63 -10.06
CA PRO A 79 -20.04 -17.72 -11.01
C PRO A 79 -19.38 -19.02 -10.53
N THR A 80 -20.08 -20.14 -10.64
CA THR A 80 -19.59 -21.45 -10.17
C THR A 80 -18.45 -22.02 -10.99
N ASP A 81 -18.27 -21.53 -12.20
CA ASP A 81 -17.22 -21.85 -13.17
C ASP A 81 -15.98 -20.96 -13.04
N SER A 82 -15.98 -20.01 -12.10
CA SER A 82 -14.79 -19.15 -11.85
C SER A 82 -13.56 -19.99 -11.54
N ASP A 83 -12.45 -19.76 -12.24
CA ASP A 83 -11.18 -20.46 -12.00
C ASP A 83 -10.52 -19.98 -10.70
N VAL A 84 -10.58 -18.67 -10.41
CA VAL A 84 -10.00 -18.03 -9.22
C VAL A 84 -10.97 -17.03 -8.64
N VAL A 85 -11.13 -17.04 -7.33
CA VAL A 85 -11.92 -16.06 -6.57
C VAL A 85 -11.03 -15.32 -5.60
N VAL A 86 -10.69 -14.08 -5.92
CA VAL A 86 -9.88 -13.23 -5.03
C VAL A 86 -10.78 -12.56 -4.00
N THR A 87 -10.39 -12.63 -2.73
CA THR A 87 -11.10 -11.97 -1.63
C THR A 87 -10.16 -11.33 -0.62
N ASN A 88 -10.57 -10.19 -0.07
CA ASN A 88 -9.86 -9.45 0.99
C ASN A 88 -10.72 -9.21 2.24
N THR A 89 -11.91 -9.83 2.32
CA THR A 89 -12.78 -9.70 3.49
C THR A 89 -12.51 -10.80 4.50
N PHE A 90 -12.89 -10.56 5.76
CA PHE A 90 -12.72 -11.55 6.83
C PHE A 90 -13.64 -12.79 6.63
N ALA A 91 -14.90 -12.55 6.31
CA ALA A 91 -15.92 -13.61 6.31
C ALA A 91 -15.93 -14.43 5.00
N SER A 92 -15.62 -13.83 3.86
CA SER A 92 -15.71 -14.52 2.56
C SER A 92 -14.94 -15.84 2.50
N PRO A 93 -13.69 -15.97 2.99
CA PRO A 93 -12.98 -17.24 2.94
C PRO A 93 -13.62 -18.34 3.80
N LEU A 94 -14.43 -17.96 4.79
CA LEU A 94 -15.12 -18.91 5.69
C LEU A 94 -16.42 -19.46 5.09
N LEU A 95 -17.01 -18.73 4.16
CA LEU A 95 -18.28 -19.08 3.51
C LEU A 95 -18.09 -19.91 2.24
N LEU A 96 -16.85 -20.17 1.84
CA LEU A 96 -16.52 -20.97 0.67
C LEU A 96 -17.09 -22.39 0.75
N SER A 97 -17.79 -22.81 -0.31
CA SER A 97 -18.37 -24.14 -0.41
C SER A 97 -18.07 -24.79 -1.76
N GLY A 98 -18.15 -26.11 -1.82
CA GLY A 98 -17.98 -26.87 -3.07
C GLY A 98 -16.61 -26.65 -3.75
N ALA A 99 -16.62 -26.60 -5.07
CA ALA A 99 -15.42 -26.47 -5.90
C ALA A 99 -14.66 -25.12 -5.71
N LEU A 100 -15.34 -24.09 -5.21
CA LEU A 100 -14.74 -22.77 -5.01
C LEU A 100 -13.78 -22.70 -3.82
N LYS A 101 -13.80 -23.67 -2.90
CA LYS A 101 -12.92 -23.70 -1.70
C LYS A 101 -11.44 -23.57 -2.09
N ASN A 102 -10.97 -24.45 -2.94
CA ASN A 102 -9.56 -24.48 -3.36
C ASN A 102 -9.22 -23.40 -4.41
N ARG A 103 -10.22 -22.71 -4.95
CA ARG A 103 -10.06 -21.61 -5.91
C ARG A 103 -10.03 -20.23 -5.26
N ALA A 104 -10.17 -20.18 -3.94
CA ALA A 104 -10.11 -18.93 -3.19
C ALA A 104 -8.68 -18.47 -3.01
N TYR A 105 -8.42 -17.26 -3.44
CA TYR A 105 -7.19 -16.52 -3.27
C TYR A 105 -7.40 -15.39 -2.26
N VAL A 106 -6.88 -15.55 -1.05
CA VAL A 106 -7.09 -14.58 0.04
C VAL A 106 -5.97 -13.55 0.03
N ASP A 107 -6.31 -12.29 -0.25
CA ASP A 107 -5.40 -11.18 -0.20
C ASP A 107 -5.27 -10.64 1.23
N VAL A 108 -4.20 -11.00 1.93
CA VAL A 108 -3.90 -10.54 3.30
C VAL A 108 -3.15 -9.22 3.22
N ALA A 109 -3.91 -8.11 3.13
CA ALA A 109 -3.36 -6.78 2.94
C ALA A 109 -2.93 -6.08 4.24
N ARG A 110 -3.23 -6.66 5.41
CA ARG A 110 -2.93 -6.11 6.74
C ARG A 110 -2.30 -7.18 7.61
N MET A 111 -1.62 -6.79 8.68
CA MET A 111 -1.12 -7.73 9.68
C MET A 111 -2.27 -8.61 10.17
N PRO A 112 -2.15 -9.94 10.04
CA PRO A 112 -3.15 -10.87 10.53
C PRO A 112 -3.23 -10.82 12.07
N ARG A 113 -4.41 -11.16 12.59
CA ARG A 113 -4.70 -11.17 14.04
C ARG A 113 -5.37 -12.49 14.44
N GLY A 114 -4.82 -13.59 13.96
CA GLY A 114 -5.29 -14.94 14.24
C GLY A 114 -6.32 -15.49 13.25
N GLN A 115 -6.76 -14.70 12.25
CA GLN A 115 -7.79 -15.16 11.31
C GLN A 115 -7.28 -16.17 10.27
N CYS A 116 -6.01 -16.15 9.91
CA CYS A 116 -5.48 -17.02 8.86
C CYS A 116 -5.56 -18.51 9.23
N ARG A 117 -5.60 -18.84 10.53
CA ARG A 117 -5.83 -20.21 11.02
C ARG A 117 -7.15 -20.82 10.58
N TRP A 118 -8.14 -19.96 10.27
CA TRP A 118 -9.48 -20.39 9.87
C TRP A 118 -9.61 -20.58 8.34
N TYR A 119 -8.68 -20.06 7.56
CA TYR A 119 -8.70 -20.10 6.07
C TYR A 119 -8.10 -21.39 5.51
N ARG A 120 -8.38 -22.52 6.20
CA ARG A 120 -7.79 -23.84 5.87
C ARG A 120 -8.14 -24.35 4.46
N GLN A 121 -9.23 -23.85 3.88
CA GLN A 121 -9.74 -24.28 2.60
C GLN A 121 -9.45 -23.28 1.46
N ALA A 122 -8.77 -22.20 1.75
CA ALA A 122 -8.30 -21.28 0.70
C ALA A 122 -7.17 -21.94 -0.11
N GLY A 123 -7.19 -21.78 -1.43
CA GLY A 123 -6.13 -22.28 -2.30
C GLY A 123 -4.81 -21.52 -2.08
N ARG A 124 -4.88 -20.20 -1.84
CA ARG A 124 -3.73 -19.32 -1.55
C ARG A 124 -4.03 -18.30 -0.46
N LEU A 125 -2.98 -17.92 0.27
CA LEU A 125 -2.93 -16.76 1.17
C LEU A 125 -1.81 -15.85 0.67
N ARG A 126 -2.16 -14.74 0.05
CA ARG A 126 -1.16 -13.78 -0.45
C ARG A 126 -0.80 -12.77 0.62
N ALA A 127 0.48 -12.65 0.90
CA ALA A 127 1.09 -11.55 1.65
C ALA A 127 1.59 -10.46 0.70
N ASN A 128 1.45 -9.20 1.09
CA ASN A 128 1.97 -8.07 0.33
C ASN A 128 3.42 -7.70 0.69
N SER A 129 3.96 -8.30 1.77
CA SER A 129 5.32 -8.05 2.27
C SER A 129 5.83 -9.22 3.10
N THR A 130 7.14 -9.29 3.25
CA THR A 130 7.81 -10.31 4.08
C THR A 130 7.29 -10.37 5.52
N PRO A 131 7.13 -9.25 6.26
CA PRO A 131 6.58 -9.32 7.62
C PRO A 131 5.15 -9.84 7.68
N VAL A 132 4.31 -9.54 6.67
CA VAL A 132 2.95 -10.11 6.58
C VAL A 132 3.01 -11.61 6.28
N ALA A 133 3.92 -12.06 5.40
CA ALA A 133 4.10 -13.48 5.11
C ALA A 133 4.56 -14.25 6.37
N GLN A 134 5.51 -13.70 7.11
CA GLN A 134 5.97 -14.29 8.39
C GLN A 134 4.84 -14.37 9.43
N ALA A 135 4.01 -13.32 9.53
CA ALA A 135 2.86 -13.31 10.43
C ALA A 135 1.79 -14.35 10.02
N ILE A 136 1.55 -14.56 8.72
CA ILE A 136 0.69 -15.66 8.24
C ILE A 136 1.30 -17.01 8.58
N LEU A 137 2.61 -17.20 8.36
CA LEU A 137 3.33 -18.44 8.68
C LEU A 137 3.20 -18.82 10.16
N ALA A 138 3.16 -17.84 11.06
CA ALA A 138 2.96 -18.05 12.48
C ALA A 138 1.54 -18.51 12.85
N GLU A 139 0.55 -18.22 12.01
CA GLU A 139 -0.85 -18.55 12.27
C GLU A 139 -1.31 -19.85 11.61
N VAL A 140 -0.68 -20.28 10.51
CA VAL A 140 -1.11 -21.47 9.76
C VAL A 140 -0.35 -22.73 10.19
N SER A 141 -0.96 -23.91 9.95
CA SER A 141 -0.28 -25.18 10.19
C SER A 141 0.87 -25.41 9.21
N GLN A 142 1.85 -26.25 9.59
CA GLN A 142 2.97 -26.62 8.73
C GLN A 142 2.51 -27.15 7.35
N ALA A 143 1.45 -27.98 7.34
CA ALA A 143 0.85 -28.51 6.12
C ALA A 143 0.24 -27.43 5.18
N SER A 144 0.03 -26.20 5.67
CA SER A 144 -0.57 -25.11 4.89
C SER A 144 0.45 -24.09 4.39
N LYS A 145 1.72 -24.20 4.77
CA LYS A 145 2.75 -23.21 4.43
C LYS A 145 2.96 -23.09 2.91
N HIS A 146 2.85 -24.20 2.17
CA HIS A 146 2.99 -24.24 0.71
C HIS A 146 1.95 -23.36 -0.05
N ARG A 147 0.90 -22.90 0.65
CA ARG A 147 -0.15 -22.04 0.10
C ARG A 147 0.09 -20.55 0.35
N ILE A 148 1.21 -20.18 0.96
CA ILE A 148 1.50 -18.76 1.22
C ILE A 148 2.30 -18.21 0.04
N SER A 149 1.79 -17.14 -0.58
CA SER A 149 2.46 -16.41 -1.64
C SER A 149 2.89 -15.04 -1.16
N LEU A 150 4.08 -14.63 -1.57
CA LEU A 150 4.59 -13.27 -1.37
C LEU A 150 4.60 -12.56 -2.73
N ILE A 151 3.63 -11.69 -2.95
CA ILE A 151 3.55 -10.84 -4.13
C ILE A 151 3.40 -9.39 -3.64
N PRO A 152 4.33 -8.49 -3.94
CA PRO A 152 4.27 -7.11 -3.46
C PRO A 152 3.07 -6.35 -4.04
N ASN A 153 2.78 -5.18 -3.50
CA ASN A 153 1.78 -4.30 -4.10
C ASN A 153 2.34 -3.65 -5.36
N PRO A 154 1.52 -3.51 -6.42
CA PRO A 154 1.88 -2.71 -7.58
C PRO A 154 1.89 -1.23 -7.26
N LEU A 155 2.55 -0.44 -8.08
CA LEU A 155 2.31 0.99 -8.18
C LEU A 155 0.84 1.24 -8.57
N PRO A 156 0.18 2.29 -8.03
CA PRO A 156 -1.20 2.62 -8.37
C PRO A 156 -1.36 3.39 -9.69
N PHE A 157 -0.28 3.49 -10.47
CA PHE A 157 -0.18 4.18 -11.75
C PHE A 157 0.90 3.51 -12.61
N ASP A 158 0.89 3.80 -13.90
CA ASP A 158 2.00 3.43 -14.77
C ASP A 158 3.16 4.41 -14.54
N PRO A 159 4.33 3.93 -14.07
CA PRO A 159 5.47 4.79 -13.79
C PRO A 159 6.02 5.43 -15.07
N PRO A 160 6.69 6.60 -14.97
CA PRO A 160 7.31 7.21 -16.11
C PRO A 160 8.39 6.28 -16.70
N GLU A 161 8.46 6.16 -18.02
CA GLU A 161 9.50 5.38 -18.70
C GLU A 161 10.91 5.87 -18.36
N ARG A 162 11.04 7.19 -18.15
CA ARG A 162 12.28 7.85 -17.71
C ARG A 162 11.96 8.95 -16.72
N VAL A 163 12.68 8.95 -15.60
CA VAL A 163 12.61 10.04 -14.63
C VAL A 163 13.37 11.25 -15.14
N ASN A 164 12.72 12.40 -15.17
CA ASN A 164 13.37 13.67 -15.46
C ASN A 164 13.94 14.29 -14.17
N PHE A 165 15.20 14.01 -13.87
CA PHE A 165 15.86 14.56 -12.69
C PHE A 165 16.12 16.09 -12.79
N GLY A 166 16.03 16.69 -13.96
CA GLY A 166 16.15 18.15 -14.14
C GLY A 166 14.97 18.94 -13.57
N GLU A 167 13.84 18.30 -13.32
CA GLU A 167 12.67 18.93 -12.69
C GLU A 167 12.71 18.91 -11.16
N LYS A 168 13.68 18.20 -10.56
CA LYS A 168 13.82 18.11 -9.11
C LYS A 168 14.21 19.45 -8.50
N GLN A 169 13.46 19.87 -7.51
CA GLN A 169 13.67 21.08 -6.73
C GLN A 169 14.28 20.73 -5.37
N ASN A 170 14.85 21.70 -4.68
CA ASN A 170 15.31 21.57 -3.30
C ASN A 170 14.09 21.43 -2.36
N ARG A 171 13.43 20.28 -2.46
CA ARG A 171 12.17 20.00 -1.77
C ARG A 171 12.17 18.62 -1.14
N VAL A 172 11.84 18.59 0.14
CA VAL A 172 11.52 17.37 0.89
C VAL A 172 10.00 17.20 0.88
N LEU A 173 9.53 16.04 0.53
CA LEU A 173 8.10 15.71 0.49
C LEU A 173 7.78 14.61 1.51
N TYR A 174 6.74 14.81 2.28
CA TYR A 174 5.98 13.78 2.96
C TYR A 174 4.60 13.66 2.31
N CYS A 175 4.15 12.44 2.04
CA CYS A 175 2.80 12.18 1.58
C CYS A 175 2.16 11.04 2.37
N GLY A 176 1.02 11.31 3.02
CA GLY A 176 0.30 10.34 3.82
C GLY A 176 -0.60 10.99 4.86
N ARG A 177 -1.37 10.18 5.61
CA ARG A 177 -2.22 10.69 6.68
C ARG A 177 -1.39 11.45 7.72
N ILE A 178 -1.87 12.63 8.11
CA ILE A 178 -1.29 13.40 9.21
C ILE A 178 -1.82 12.82 10.52
N HIS A 179 -1.09 11.83 11.05
CA HIS A 179 -1.48 11.05 12.23
C HIS A 179 -0.24 10.72 13.08
N PRO A 180 -0.32 10.66 14.42
CA PRO A 180 0.83 10.38 15.29
C PRO A 180 1.65 9.15 14.89
N GLU A 181 0.99 8.07 14.49
CA GLU A 181 1.69 6.84 14.04
C GLU A 181 2.62 7.04 12.84
N LYS A 182 2.51 8.17 12.12
CA LYS A 182 3.35 8.50 10.96
C LYS A 182 4.64 9.24 11.33
N GLY A 183 4.86 9.52 12.63
CA GLY A 183 6.12 10.05 13.13
C GLY A 183 6.43 11.47 12.66
N LEU A 184 5.40 12.28 12.34
CA LEU A 184 5.60 13.65 11.87
C LEU A 184 6.24 14.55 12.92
N GLU A 185 6.15 14.20 14.20
CA GLU A 185 6.86 14.89 15.28
C GLU A 185 8.38 14.79 15.12
N LEU A 186 8.89 13.60 14.74
CA LEU A 186 10.30 13.41 14.42
C LEU A 186 10.71 14.29 13.22
N LEU A 187 9.84 14.38 12.21
CA LEU A 187 10.09 15.19 11.03
C LEU A 187 10.16 16.68 11.40
N MET A 188 9.21 17.20 12.20
CA MET A 188 9.21 18.61 12.61
C MET A 188 10.47 19.01 13.38
N GLN A 189 11.04 18.10 14.16
CA GLN A 189 12.32 18.33 14.84
C GLN A 189 13.51 18.24 13.85
N ALA A 190 13.49 17.27 12.96
CA ALA A 190 14.56 17.01 12.00
C ALA A 190 14.76 18.16 11.01
N VAL A 191 13.68 18.76 10.51
CA VAL A 191 13.72 19.79 9.46
C VAL A 191 14.26 21.14 9.93
N ARG A 192 14.41 21.37 11.23
CA ARG A 192 15.00 22.61 11.77
C ARG A 192 16.45 22.87 11.33
N LYS A 193 17.15 21.82 10.90
CA LYS A 193 18.56 21.87 10.46
C LYS A 193 18.71 21.95 8.95
N LEU A 194 17.62 21.99 8.21
CA LEU A 194 17.70 22.06 6.75
C LEU A 194 18.24 23.41 6.27
N PRO A 195 18.98 23.44 5.16
CA PRO A 195 19.43 24.67 4.52
C PRO A 195 18.23 25.56 4.12
N THR A 196 18.42 26.88 4.13
CA THR A 196 17.34 27.85 3.89
C THR A 196 16.78 27.84 2.46
N ASP A 197 17.52 27.26 1.52
CA ASP A 197 17.10 27.08 0.13
C ASP A 197 16.29 25.79 -0.09
N TRP A 198 16.01 25.04 0.99
CA TRP A 198 15.15 23.84 0.98
C TRP A 198 13.78 24.12 1.62
N SER A 199 12.76 23.51 1.02
CA SER A 199 11.39 23.53 1.55
C SER A 199 10.88 22.12 1.85
N VAL A 200 9.88 22.03 2.72
CA VAL A 200 9.23 20.77 3.11
C VAL A 200 7.73 20.87 2.85
N ASP A 201 7.19 20.00 2.02
CA ASP A 201 5.75 19.84 1.84
C ASP A 201 5.25 18.61 2.62
N VAL A 202 4.23 18.80 3.44
CA VAL A 202 3.50 17.75 4.16
C VAL A 202 2.11 17.67 3.55
N VAL A 203 1.85 16.62 2.76
CA VAL A 203 0.62 16.46 1.97
C VAL A 203 -0.21 15.31 2.51
N GLY A 204 -1.46 15.56 2.86
CA GLY A 204 -2.41 14.51 3.23
C GLY A 204 -3.49 14.89 4.22
N PRO A 205 -4.46 14.00 4.44
CA PRO A 205 -5.60 14.28 5.30
C PRO A 205 -5.21 14.27 6.78
N TRP A 206 -5.73 15.25 7.48
CA TRP A 206 -5.60 15.38 8.93
C TRP A 206 -6.92 15.09 9.67
N GLU A 207 -8.04 15.11 8.98
CA GLU A 207 -9.37 14.91 9.56
C GLU A 207 -9.51 13.48 10.10
N VAL A 208 -10.11 13.34 11.27
CA VAL A 208 -10.38 12.04 11.91
C VAL A 208 -11.26 11.15 11.02
N SER A 209 -12.22 11.73 10.30
CA SER A 209 -13.10 11.01 9.36
C SER A 209 -12.33 10.34 8.22
N GLN A 210 -11.14 10.85 7.89
CA GLN A 210 -10.23 10.32 6.86
C GLN A 210 -9.04 9.54 7.45
N GLY A 211 -9.09 9.28 8.76
CA GLY A 211 -8.05 8.56 9.48
C GLY A 211 -6.85 9.40 9.88
N GLY A 212 -6.97 10.72 9.87
CA GLY A 212 -5.99 11.65 10.41
C GLY A 212 -6.07 11.80 11.94
N GLY A 213 -5.12 12.53 12.53
CA GLY A 213 -5.01 12.77 13.97
C GLY A 213 -5.90 13.90 14.50
N GLY A 214 -6.63 14.58 13.62
CA GLY A 214 -7.51 15.69 13.96
C GLY A 214 -6.81 17.06 14.00
N LEU A 215 -7.62 18.12 14.16
CA LEU A 215 -7.16 19.51 14.13
C LEU A 215 -6.12 19.81 15.22
N ALA A 216 -6.34 19.32 16.43
CA ALA A 216 -5.41 19.57 17.53
C ALA A 216 -4.00 19.03 17.24
N TYR A 217 -3.90 17.85 16.60
CA TYR A 217 -2.62 17.29 16.19
C TYR A 217 -1.97 18.10 15.04
N LEU A 218 -2.76 18.54 14.07
CA LEU A 218 -2.26 19.40 13.00
C LEU A 218 -1.69 20.71 13.54
N GLU A 219 -2.41 21.40 14.44
CA GLU A 219 -1.96 22.66 15.06
C GLU A 219 -0.71 22.45 15.92
N PHE A 220 -0.63 21.34 16.65
CA PHE A 220 0.59 20.96 17.38
C PHE A 220 1.79 20.79 16.43
N LEU A 221 1.62 20.16 15.28
CA LEU A 221 2.70 20.03 14.30
C LEU A 221 3.10 21.37 13.67
N LYS A 222 2.13 22.23 13.35
CA LYS A 222 2.39 23.59 12.83
C LYS A 222 3.19 24.43 13.83
N GLU A 223 2.85 24.35 15.13
CA GLU A 223 3.59 25.03 16.17
C GLU A 223 5.05 24.54 16.26
N ASN A 224 5.25 23.21 16.19
CA ASN A 224 6.58 22.61 16.20
C ASN A 224 7.40 22.93 14.93
N ALA A 225 6.75 23.26 13.84
CA ALA A 225 7.37 23.64 12.57
C ALA A 225 7.71 25.14 12.48
N ARG A 226 7.34 25.96 13.47
CA ARG A 226 7.60 27.41 13.43
C ARG A 226 9.07 27.73 13.20
N GLY A 227 9.32 28.66 12.29
CA GLY A 227 10.68 29.05 11.90
C GLY A 227 11.34 28.11 10.91
N SER A 228 10.67 27.06 10.44
CA SER A 228 11.14 26.16 9.39
C SER A 228 10.31 26.35 8.11
N ALA A 229 10.88 26.06 6.95
CA ALA A 229 10.22 26.19 5.66
C ALA A 229 9.28 24.99 5.37
N VAL A 230 8.37 24.71 6.33
CA VAL A 230 7.38 23.61 6.24
C VAL A 230 6.03 24.15 5.83
N THR A 231 5.42 23.52 4.83
CA THR A 231 4.05 23.83 4.37
C THR A 231 3.18 22.59 4.49
N PHE A 232 2.07 22.69 5.22
CA PHE A 232 1.02 21.68 5.27
C PHE A 232 0.05 21.93 4.12
N ARG A 233 -0.18 20.91 3.29
CA ARG A 233 -1.02 20.96 2.09
C ARG A 233 -2.26 20.10 2.28
N ASP A 234 -3.34 20.50 1.65
CA ASP A 234 -4.56 19.72 1.58
C ASP A 234 -4.30 18.34 0.92
N PRO A 235 -5.12 17.34 1.25
CA PRO A 235 -4.98 16.01 0.64
C PRO A 235 -5.26 16.07 -0.86
N VAL A 236 -4.41 15.40 -1.62
CA VAL A 236 -4.55 15.24 -3.07
C VAL A 236 -4.95 13.79 -3.36
N TYR A 237 -6.15 13.59 -3.91
CA TYR A 237 -6.69 12.25 -4.22
C TYR A 237 -6.54 11.88 -5.69
N ASP A 238 -6.40 12.87 -6.54
CA ASP A 238 -6.14 12.71 -7.95
C ASP A 238 -4.68 12.31 -8.21
N THR A 239 -4.51 11.31 -9.06
CA THR A 239 -3.20 10.70 -9.34
C THR A 239 -2.25 11.70 -10.01
N ASN A 240 -2.75 12.57 -10.89
CA ASN A 240 -1.92 13.53 -11.61
C ASN A 240 -1.44 14.65 -10.68
N GLY A 241 -2.33 15.17 -9.83
CA GLY A 241 -1.96 16.18 -8.84
C GLY A 241 -0.92 15.68 -7.85
N LEU A 242 -1.03 14.41 -7.41
CA LEU A 242 -0.04 13.81 -6.52
C LEU A 242 1.28 13.54 -7.24
N ALA A 243 1.24 13.12 -8.50
CA ALA A 243 2.42 12.94 -9.34
C ALA A 243 3.27 14.22 -9.47
N ASP A 244 2.63 15.39 -9.50
CA ASP A 244 3.32 16.69 -9.55
C ASP A 244 4.18 16.94 -8.30
N TYR A 245 3.70 16.56 -7.12
CA TYR A 245 4.51 16.64 -5.89
C TYR A 245 5.71 15.72 -5.96
N TYR A 246 5.52 14.45 -6.33
CA TYR A 246 6.61 13.49 -6.47
C TYR A 246 7.61 13.91 -7.53
N ARG A 247 7.17 14.41 -8.68
CA ARG A 247 8.03 14.84 -9.79
C ARG A 247 8.97 15.96 -9.37
N LYS A 248 8.47 16.93 -8.58
CA LYS A 248 9.23 18.10 -8.14
C LYS A 248 10.10 17.85 -6.90
N ALA A 249 9.75 16.90 -6.05
CA ALA A 249 10.50 16.65 -4.82
C ALA A 249 11.81 15.90 -5.11
N ALA A 250 12.93 16.37 -4.57
CA ALA A 250 14.22 15.67 -4.66
C ALA A 250 14.36 14.57 -3.59
N ILE A 251 13.79 14.79 -2.40
CA ILE A 251 13.84 13.87 -1.26
C ILE A 251 12.40 13.53 -0.86
N PHE A 252 12.15 12.26 -0.55
CA PHE A 252 10.92 11.81 0.06
C PHE A 252 11.21 11.30 1.46
N VAL A 253 10.46 11.77 2.46
CA VAL A 253 10.64 11.35 3.84
C VAL A 253 9.38 10.64 4.36
N TYR A 254 9.57 9.49 5.01
CA TYR A 254 8.45 8.75 5.60
C TYR A 254 8.84 8.15 6.94
N PRO A 255 8.76 8.92 8.02
CA PRO A 255 9.27 8.57 9.34
C PRO A 255 8.26 7.76 10.18
N SER A 256 7.44 6.92 9.54
CA SER A 256 6.39 6.15 10.21
C SER A 256 6.94 5.30 11.36
N ILE A 257 6.26 5.36 12.52
CA ILE A 257 6.58 4.57 13.72
C ILE A 257 5.59 3.41 13.92
N ALA A 258 4.72 3.17 12.94
CA ALA A 258 3.63 2.19 12.99
C ALA A 258 4.11 0.76 12.74
N GLN A 259 4.79 0.13 13.70
CA GLN A 259 5.37 -1.21 13.56
C GLN A 259 4.38 -2.30 13.10
N GLN A 260 3.13 -2.25 13.57
CA GLN A 260 2.08 -3.19 13.15
C GLN A 260 1.07 -2.57 12.17
N GLY A 261 1.07 -1.26 12.05
CA GLY A 261 0.14 -0.50 11.20
C GLY A 261 0.63 -0.36 9.76
N GLU A 262 1.95 -0.38 9.54
CA GLU A 262 2.54 -0.32 8.21
C GLU A 262 2.86 -1.72 7.70
N THR A 263 2.19 -2.13 6.64
CA THR A 263 2.37 -3.48 6.07
C THR A 263 3.14 -3.50 4.76
N PHE A 264 3.27 -2.34 4.10
CA PHE A 264 3.99 -2.24 2.83
C PHE A 264 4.57 -0.84 2.60
N GLY A 265 3.75 0.23 2.77
CA GLY A 265 4.15 1.61 2.52
C GLY A 265 4.15 1.98 1.02
N LEU A 266 2.97 2.24 0.47
CA LEU A 266 2.86 2.64 -0.95
C LEU A 266 3.48 4.00 -1.24
N ALA A 267 3.33 4.98 -0.36
CA ALA A 267 3.81 6.33 -0.61
C ALA A 267 5.34 6.43 -0.83
N PRO A 268 6.21 5.75 -0.04
CA PRO A 268 7.63 5.66 -0.38
C PRO A 268 7.88 5.02 -1.74
N LEU A 269 7.16 3.94 -2.08
CA LEU A 269 7.30 3.26 -3.37
C LEU A 269 6.92 4.17 -4.54
N GLU A 270 5.82 4.92 -4.40
CA GLU A 270 5.36 5.90 -5.39
C GLU A 270 6.41 6.99 -5.60
N ALA A 271 6.93 7.56 -4.51
CA ALA A 271 7.98 8.59 -4.56
C ALA A 271 9.26 8.08 -5.24
N MET A 272 9.67 6.85 -4.93
CA MET A 272 10.81 6.19 -5.56
C MET A 272 10.63 6.05 -7.07
N ALA A 273 9.46 5.62 -7.52
CA ALA A 273 9.13 5.49 -8.95
C ALA A 273 9.23 6.82 -9.70
N TRP A 274 8.97 7.93 -9.02
CA TRP A 274 9.14 9.28 -9.54
C TRP A 274 10.56 9.85 -9.33
N GLY A 275 11.52 9.05 -8.84
CA GLY A 275 12.92 9.45 -8.66
C GLY A 275 13.14 10.42 -7.49
N CYS A 276 12.41 10.26 -6.39
CA CYS A 276 12.76 10.86 -5.12
C CYS A 276 13.80 9.98 -4.40
N ALA A 277 14.78 10.56 -3.74
CA ALA A 277 15.64 9.84 -2.81
C ALA A 277 14.88 9.58 -1.51
N PRO A 278 14.53 8.32 -1.15
CA PRO A 278 13.73 8.04 0.02
C PRO A 278 14.56 8.04 1.31
N VAL A 279 14.00 8.62 2.37
CA VAL A 279 14.46 8.49 3.76
C VAL A 279 13.32 7.93 4.57
N VAL A 280 13.45 6.73 5.10
CA VAL A 280 12.37 6.02 5.81
C VAL A 280 12.84 5.51 7.16
N SER A 281 11.91 5.28 8.08
CA SER A 281 12.17 4.60 9.34
C SER A 281 12.48 3.11 9.13
N ASP A 282 13.19 2.48 10.08
CA ASP A 282 13.51 1.06 10.08
C ASP A 282 12.28 0.21 10.43
N LEU A 283 11.29 0.18 9.51
CA LEU A 283 10.17 -0.75 9.56
C LEU A 283 10.43 -1.94 8.63
N ALA A 284 10.09 -3.13 9.09
CA ALA A 284 10.39 -4.39 8.40
C ALA A 284 9.85 -4.44 6.96
N CYS A 285 8.68 -3.83 6.69
CA CYS A 285 8.07 -3.83 5.37
C CYS A 285 8.84 -2.99 4.32
N PHE A 286 9.61 -1.99 4.73
CA PHE A 286 10.40 -1.19 3.80
C PHE A 286 11.63 -1.94 3.30
N ARG A 287 12.15 -2.90 4.08
CA ARG A 287 13.30 -3.73 3.71
C ARG A 287 13.04 -4.62 2.49
N ASP A 288 11.78 -4.80 2.10
CA ASP A 288 11.41 -5.56 0.90
C ASP A 288 11.80 -4.84 -0.39
N TYR A 289 11.95 -3.50 -0.37
CA TYR A 289 12.26 -2.71 -1.55
C TYR A 289 13.22 -1.53 -1.31
N ILE A 290 13.60 -1.24 -0.04
CA ILE A 290 14.60 -0.23 0.30
C ILE A 290 15.79 -0.88 1.00
N THR A 291 16.97 -0.69 0.43
CA THR A 291 18.25 -1.09 1.00
C THR A 291 19.05 0.17 1.36
N HIS A 292 19.42 0.28 2.63
CA HIS A 292 20.17 1.43 3.15
C HIS A 292 21.44 1.69 2.36
N HIS A 293 21.70 2.94 1.98
CA HIS A 293 22.77 3.42 1.11
C HIS A 293 22.79 2.86 -0.32
N ALA A 294 21.92 1.92 -0.70
CA ALA A 294 21.84 1.42 -2.07
C ALA A 294 20.80 2.19 -2.90
N ASN A 295 19.57 2.30 -2.39
CA ASN A 295 18.47 2.98 -3.08
C ASN A 295 17.61 3.85 -2.13
N GLY A 296 18.12 4.16 -0.94
CA GLY A 296 17.49 5.02 0.04
C GLY A 296 18.26 5.07 1.34
N LEU A 297 17.82 5.89 2.27
CA LEU A 297 18.34 5.93 3.64
C LEU A 297 17.29 5.40 4.62
N VAL A 298 17.73 4.59 5.57
CA VAL A 298 16.88 3.99 6.60
C VAL A 298 17.43 4.41 7.97
N PHE A 299 16.62 5.03 8.81
CA PHE A 299 17.00 5.44 10.15
C PHE A 299 16.25 4.63 11.23
N ASP A 300 16.89 4.38 12.34
CA ASP A 300 16.22 3.81 13.51
C ASP A 300 15.39 4.89 14.21
N HIS A 301 14.07 4.67 14.27
CA HIS A 301 13.10 5.59 14.85
C HIS A 301 12.84 5.36 16.35
N ARG A 302 13.47 4.34 16.96
CA ARG A 302 13.21 3.92 18.35
C ARG A 302 14.00 4.68 19.41
N PRO A 303 15.30 5.03 19.18
CA PRO A 303 16.09 5.75 20.19
C PRO A 303 15.62 7.20 20.37
N ALA A 304 15.96 7.79 21.51
CA ALA A 304 15.61 9.17 21.83
C ALA A 304 16.22 10.21 20.88
N ASP A 305 17.32 9.89 20.22
CA ASP A 305 18.00 10.71 19.21
C ASP A 305 17.50 10.49 17.78
N ALA A 306 16.39 9.77 17.60
CA ALA A 306 15.84 9.42 16.28
C ALA A 306 15.58 10.64 15.38
N ALA A 307 15.05 11.74 15.94
CA ALA A 307 14.83 12.98 15.21
C ALA A 307 16.15 13.63 14.75
N GLN A 308 17.20 13.55 15.56
CA GLN A 308 18.54 14.03 15.20
C GLN A 308 19.11 13.21 14.05
N ARG A 309 19.04 11.89 14.11
CA ARG A 309 19.50 10.97 13.03
C ARG A 309 18.77 11.23 11.72
N LEU A 310 17.45 11.40 11.78
CA LEU A 310 16.65 11.78 10.62
C LEU A 310 17.13 13.11 10.04
N GLY A 311 17.38 14.13 10.90
CA GLY A 311 17.86 15.44 10.50
C GLY A 311 19.24 15.39 9.84
N GLU A 312 20.17 14.57 10.34
CA GLU A 312 21.50 14.37 9.77
C GLU A 312 21.41 13.73 8.38
N MET A 313 20.58 12.70 8.20
CA MET A 313 20.37 12.07 6.88
C MET A 313 19.72 13.02 5.87
N LEU A 314 18.72 13.81 6.29
CA LEU A 314 18.13 14.82 5.42
C LEU A 314 19.15 15.88 5.02
N LEU A 315 19.94 16.38 5.98
CA LEU A 315 20.99 17.37 5.74
C LEU A 315 22.07 16.85 4.78
N GLU A 316 22.50 15.60 4.97
CA GLU A 316 23.44 14.92 4.06
C GLU A 316 22.92 14.90 2.64
N LEU A 317 21.65 14.50 2.43
CA LEU A 317 21.05 14.49 1.11
C LEU A 317 20.85 15.90 0.53
N CYS A 318 20.58 16.91 1.36
CA CYS A 318 20.50 18.30 0.91
C CYS A 318 21.85 18.80 0.37
N GLN A 319 22.93 18.49 1.07
CA GLN A 319 24.28 18.98 0.75
C GLN A 319 25.00 18.13 -0.30
N ASN A 320 24.75 16.83 -0.35
CA ASN A 320 25.43 15.89 -1.25
C ASN A 320 24.55 15.52 -2.46
N HIS A 321 24.61 16.37 -3.49
CA HIS A 321 23.86 16.14 -4.74
C HIS A 321 24.19 14.79 -5.40
N ARG A 322 25.47 14.35 -5.37
CA ARG A 322 25.90 13.09 -6.00
C ARG A 322 25.26 11.89 -5.30
N LEU A 323 25.29 11.84 -3.98
CA LEU A 323 24.66 10.79 -3.20
C LEU A 323 23.14 10.78 -3.44
N ARG A 324 22.50 11.94 -3.32
CA ARG A 324 21.05 12.08 -3.55
C ARG A 324 20.65 11.59 -4.95
N HIS A 325 21.36 12.01 -5.99
CA HIS A 325 21.09 11.59 -7.37
C HIS A 325 21.31 10.08 -7.56
N SER A 326 22.38 9.52 -7.00
CA SER A 326 22.67 8.08 -7.05
C SER A 326 21.54 7.27 -6.40
N LEU A 327 21.15 7.62 -5.18
CA LEU A 327 20.06 6.94 -4.47
C LEU A 327 18.74 7.05 -5.23
N ALA A 328 18.40 8.23 -5.73
CA ALA A 328 17.17 8.48 -6.49
C ALA A 328 17.13 7.67 -7.81
N THR A 329 18.27 7.56 -8.51
CA THR A 329 18.38 6.75 -9.72
C THR A 329 18.18 5.26 -9.42
N GLN A 330 18.80 4.74 -8.35
CA GLN A 330 18.58 3.34 -7.96
C GLN A 330 17.15 3.12 -7.44
N ALA A 331 16.60 4.08 -6.69
CA ALA A 331 15.22 4.04 -6.21
C ALA A 331 14.21 3.92 -7.36
N SER A 332 14.40 4.68 -8.44
CA SER A 332 13.46 4.71 -9.56
C SER A 332 13.24 3.36 -10.26
N ARG A 333 14.16 2.40 -10.08
CA ARG A 333 14.03 1.03 -10.62
C ARG A 333 12.84 0.25 -10.07
N VAL A 334 12.24 0.70 -8.97
CA VAL A 334 10.96 0.14 -8.49
C VAL A 334 9.85 0.31 -9.52
N GLY A 335 9.98 1.28 -10.45
CA GLY A 335 9.08 1.44 -11.58
C GLY A 335 8.96 0.16 -12.44
N GLU A 336 10.05 -0.59 -12.62
CA GLU A 336 10.05 -1.85 -13.36
C GLU A 336 9.54 -3.02 -12.51
N SER A 337 10.10 -3.19 -11.30
CA SER A 337 9.80 -4.33 -10.42
C SER A 337 8.38 -4.29 -9.85
N HIS A 338 7.81 -3.10 -9.64
CA HIS A 338 6.46 -2.89 -9.12
C HIS A 338 5.50 -2.30 -10.17
N HIS A 339 5.88 -2.40 -11.44
CA HIS A 339 4.99 -2.00 -12.55
C HIS A 339 3.68 -2.80 -12.47
N PRO A 340 2.49 -2.16 -12.63
CA PRO A 340 1.21 -2.84 -12.54
C PRO A 340 1.13 -4.12 -13.41
N ARG A 341 1.66 -4.05 -14.63
CA ARG A 341 1.70 -5.20 -15.56
C ARG A 341 2.60 -6.33 -15.07
N SER A 342 3.75 -6.01 -14.47
CA SER A 342 4.69 -7.01 -13.94
C SER A 342 4.09 -7.75 -12.73
N ILE A 343 3.45 -7.00 -11.83
CA ILE A 343 2.77 -7.58 -10.68
C ILE A 343 1.54 -8.39 -11.11
N ALA A 344 0.78 -7.93 -12.12
CA ALA A 344 -0.34 -8.71 -12.65
C ALA A 344 0.13 -10.06 -13.23
N LYS A 345 1.25 -10.10 -13.95
CA LYS A 345 1.85 -11.36 -14.42
C LYS A 345 2.24 -12.29 -13.27
N ALA A 346 2.80 -11.73 -12.17
CA ALA A 346 3.13 -12.53 -10.98
C ALA A 346 1.88 -13.12 -10.32
N PHE A 347 0.77 -12.36 -10.26
CA PHE A 347 -0.51 -12.89 -9.78
C PHE A 347 -1.03 -14.01 -10.69
N LEU A 348 -1.02 -13.82 -12.01
CA LEU A 348 -1.51 -14.83 -12.95
C LEU A 348 -0.70 -16.12 -12.86
N ALA A 349 0.62 -16.03 -12.78
CA ALA A 349 1.47 -17.22 -12.59
C ALA A 349 1.17 -17.96 -11.27
N ASP A 350 0.91 -17.21 -10.18
CA ASP A 350 0.54 -17.84 -8.90
C ASP A 350 -0.89 -18.40 -8.92
N PHE A 351 -1.81 -17.80 -9.68
CA PHE A 351 -3.16 -18.35 -9.92
C PHE A 351 -3.08 -19.68 -10.67
N GLU A 352 -2.29 -19.75 -11.74
CA GLU A 352 -2.05 -20.97 -12.50
C GLU A 352 -1.45 -22.08 -11.61
N ALA A 353 -0.39 -21.74 -10.85
CA ALA A 353 0.22 -22.67 -9.91
C ALA A 353 -0.79 -23.18 -8.86
N MET A 354 -1.68 -22.30 -8.36
CA MET A 354 -2.74 -22.68 -7.43
C MET A 354 -3.74 -23.65 -8.08
N ILE A 355 -4.19 -23.38 -9.31
CA ILE A 355 -5.14 -24.23 -10.06
C ILE A 355 -4.54 -25.61 -10.30
N LEU A 356 -3.24 -25.69 -10.61
CA LEU A 356 -2.50 -26.93 -10.82
C LEU A 356 -2.11 -27.64 -9.52
N GLY A 357 -2.48 -27.12 -8.35
CA GLY A 357 -2.14 -27.69 -7.04
C GLY A 357 -0.65 -27.60 -6.69
N GLN A 358 0.10 -26.73 -7.36
CA GLN A 358 1.53 -26.53 -7.13
C GLN A 358 1.78 -25.63 -5.90
N PRO A 359 2.91 -25.80 -5.20
CA PRO A 359 3.30 -24.89 -4.13
C PRO A 359 3.56 -23.47 -4.68
N SER A 360 3.45 -22.46 -3.82
CA SER A 360 3.85 -21.10 -4.21
C SER A 360 5.37 -21.00 -4.38
N ALA A 361 5.83 -20.10 -5.25
CA ALA A 361 7.25 -19.82 -5.45
C ALA A 361 7.95 -19.33 -4.16
N PHE A 362 7.23 -18.65 -3.28
CA PHE A 362 7.74 -18.19 -1.97
C PHE A 362 8.14 -19.35 -1.05
N CYS A 363 7.42 -20.47 -1.11
CA CYS A 363 7.70 -21.63 -0.23
C CYS A 363 8.97 -22.41 -0.65
N SER A 364 9.42 -22.24 -1.90
CA SER A 364 10.64 -22.87 -2.41
C SER A 364 11.91 -22.18 -1.88
N SER A 365 11.76 -21.07 -1.17
CA SER A 365 12.87 -20.25 -0.62
C SER A 365 13.12 -20.48 0.87
N PHE A 366 12.38 -21.40 1.51
CA PHE A 366 12.49 -21.84 2.91
C PHE A 366 12.61 -23.38 2.97
#